data_ff718936407f3664615d593f9a6354e4
#
_entry.id   ff718936407f3664615d593f9a6354e4
#
_cell.length_a   1.000
_cell.length_b   1.000
_cell.length_c   1.000
_cell.angle_alpha   90.00
_cell.angle_beta   90.00
_cell.angle_gamma   90.00
#
_symmetry.space_group_name_H-M   'P 1'
#
loop_
_entity.id
_entity.type
_entity.pdbx_description
1 polymer ?
#
loop_
_entity_poly.entity_id
_entity_poly.type
_entity_poly.pdbx_seq_one_letter_code
_entity_poly.pdbx_strand_id
1 'polypeptide(L)'
;MDDVSPPRPDPGLFGPRSVTWQMHGDPMMWIAGIRALYLQALHPRAVRGVTQNSDFRRDAWGRLMRTASFVGTITYGTTDAAEQAGARVRRIHRVIEATDPDTGETYGVDEPELLLWVHCAEVDSYLQVQRRSGFPLTDAQADRYVDEHRTGARLVGLDPHRVPATTAELAAYFDRVRPDLAAGAEAADVDDFLRSPPVRPWLVPARALVWRRVAALAYQSLPPYAHELYGRPAPPPATVDRRLRATGAVLRAIPDRLRWQLPPGHILGAMARLGPGSRPAAYKLRGPAAILDGPGRAQRGTTGAGSGRWRTPG
;
A
#
# COMPACT_ATOMS: atom_id res chain seq x y z
N MET A 1 -27.11 0.23 39.43
CA MET A 1 -25.66 0.09 39.09
C MET A 1 -25.63 -0.23 37.61
N ASP A 2 -25.47 0.82 36.79
CA ASP A 2 -25.41 0.66 35.34
C ASP A 2 -24.11 -0.09 35.04
N ASP A 3 -24.26 -1.26 34.41
CA ASP A 3 -23.15 -2.10 33.94
C ASP A 3 -22.51 -1.39 32.73
N VAL A 4 -21.63 -0.45 33.01
CA VAL A 4 -20.84 0.23 31.99
C VAL A 4 -19.74 -0.72 31.53
N SER A 5 -20.06 -1.58 30.55
CA SER A 5 -19.07 -2.39 29.88
C SER A 5 -17.94 -1.46 29.37
N PRO A 6 -16.67 -1.80 29.57
CA PRO A 6 -15.57 -0.95 29.10
C PRO A 6 -15.69 -0.73 27.59
N PRO A 7 -15.38 0.48 27.10
CA PRO A 7 -15.47 0.79 25.68
C PRO A 7 -14.60 -0.20 24.89
N ARG A 8 -15.13 -0.70 23.76
CA ARG A 8 -14.40 -1.62 22.90
C ARG A 8 -13.15 -0.94 22.38
N PRO A 9 -11.98 -1.60 22.37
CA PRO A 9 -10.75 -1.04 21.80
C PRO A 9 -10.96 -0.63 20.35
N ASP A 10 -10.42 0.52 19.97
CA ASP A 10 -10.48 1.03 18.58
C ASP A 10 -9.74 0.08 17.62
N PRO A 11 -10.42 -0.52 16.62
CA PRO A 11 -9.79 -1.42 15.66
C PRO A 11 -8.93 -0.70 14.61
N GLY A 12 -8.94 0.63 14.56
CA GLY A 12 -8.36 1.44 13.51
C GLY A 12 -9.21 1.48 12.23
N LEU A 13 -8.65 2.01 11.16
CA LEU A 13 -9.39 2.26 9.91
C LEU A 13 -9.81 0.98 9.19
N PHE A 14 -8.98 -0.05 9.21
CA PHE A 14 -9.25 -1.30 8.49
C PHE A 14 -9.78 -2.39 9.42
N GLY A 15 -9.19 -2.53 10.59
CA GLY A 15 -9.54 -3.56 11.57
C GLY A 15 -9.19 -4.99 11.12
N PRO A 16 -9.20 -5.96 12.08
CA PRO A 16 -8.76 -7.34 11.85
C PRO A 16 -9.61 -8.16 10.87
N ARG A 17 -10.74 -7.62 10.42
CA ARG A 17 -11.65 -8.30 9.49
C ARG A 17 -11.47 -7.85 8.03
N SER A 18 -10.62 -6.86 7.76
CA SER A 18 -10.32 -6.39 6.41
C SER A 18 -9.32 -7.29 5.68
N VAL A 19 -9.36 -7.27 4.36
CA VAL A 19 -8.35 -7.91 3.51
C VAL A 19 -6.99 -7.23 3.70
N THR A 20 -6.99 -5.90 3.76
CA THR A 20 -5.79 -5.08 3.99
C THR A 20 -5.06 -5.50 5.27
N TRP A 21 -5.77 -5.64 6.39
CA TRP A 21 -5.18 -6.09 7.65
C TRP A 21 -4.48 -7.43 7.53
N GLN A 22 -5.14 -8.41 6.89
CA GLN A 22 -4.61 -9.75 6.76
C GLN A 22 -3.41 -9.80 5.79
N MET A 23 -3.49 -9.07 4.69
CA MET A 23 -2.49 -9.07 3.64
C MET A 23 -1.22 -8.31 4.02
N HIS A 24 -1.34 -7.16 4.68
CA HIS A 24 -0.20 -6.35 5.08
C HIS A 24 0.68 -6.99 6.16
N GLY A 25 0.18 -8.01 6.87
CA GLY A 25 0.97 -8.83 7.80
C GLY A 25 1.90 -9.84 7.13
N ASP A 26 1.81 -10.01 5.82
CA ASP A 26 2.63 -10.95 5.06
C ASP A 26 4.02 -10.35 4.73
N PRO A 27 5.11 -11.14 4.86
CA PRO A 27 6.47 -10.63 4.63
C PRO A 27 6.76 -10.22 3.19
N MET A 28 5.96 -10.67 2.21
CA MET A 28 6.12 -10.26 0.81
C MET A 28 5.79 -8.78 0.57
N MET A 29 5.19 -8.09 1.55
CA MET A 29 4.99 -6.64 1.53
C MET A 29 6.30 -5.86 1.35
N TRP A 30 7.44 -6.38 1.79
CA TRP A 30 8.75 -5.75 1.55
C TRP A 30 9.11 -5.71 0.07
N ILE A 31 8.93 -6.82 -0.65
CA ILE A 31 9.16 -6.88 -2.09
C ILE A 31 8.15 -6.01 -2.83
N ALA A 32 6.90 -6.02 -2.38
CA ALA A 32 5.83 -5.21 -2.94
C ALA A 32 6.11 -3.71 -2.79
N GLY A 33 6.61 -3.27 -1.65
CA GLY A 33 7.00 -1.87 -1.43
C GLY A 33 8.13 -1.42 -2.34
N ILE A 34 9.15 -2.27 -2.55
CA ILE A 34 10.24 -1.95 -3.50
C ILE A 34 9.73 -1.93 -4.94
N ARG A 35 8.82 -2.85 -5.31
CA ARG A 35 8.15 -2.81 -6.61
C ARG A 35 7.37 -1.50 -6.82
N ALA A 36 6.69 -1.04 -5.77
CA ALA A 36 5.98 0.23 -5.82
C ALA A 36 6.90 1.41 -6.12
N LEU A 37 8.09 1.46 -5.50
CA LEU A 37 9.08 2.51 -5.77
C LEU A 37 9.55 2.52 -7.22
N TYR A 38 9.80 1.34 -7.81
CA TYR A 38 10.12 1.24 -9.24
C TYR A 38 8.98 1.76 -10.11
N LEU A 39 7.75 1.34 -9.81
CA LEU A 39 6.59 1.73 -10.62
C LEU A 39 6.31 3.24 -10.49
N GLN A 40 6.36 3.77 -9.28
CA GLN A 40 6.16 5.20 -9.00
C GLN A 40 7.17 6.09 -9.74
N ALA A 41 8.41 5.63 -9.88
CA ALA A 41 9.47 6.38 -10.56
C ALA A 41 9.25 6.53 -12.08
N LEU A 42 8.32 5.79 -12.68
CA LEU A 42 8.00 5.92 -14.10
C LEU A 42 7.17 7.15 -14.44
N HIS A 43 6.59 7.85 -13.47
CA HIS A 43 5.91 9.11 -13.75
C HIS A 43 6.88 10.27 -13.54
N PRO A 44 7.29 11.01 -14.60
CA PRO A 44 8.36 12.01 -14.54
C PRO A 44 8.14 13.06 -13.45
N ARG A 45 6.94 13.65 -13.37
CA ARG A 45 6.64 14.67 -12.33
C ARG A 45 6.68 14.07 -10.91
N ALA A 46 6.19 12.84 -10.71
CA ALA A 46 6.20 12.21 -9.40
C ALA A 46 7.64 11.90 -8.93
N VAL A 47 8.49 11.35 -9.79
CA VAL A 47 9.88 11.03 -9.43
C VAL A 47 10.72 12.29 -9.21
N ARG A 48 10.50 13.36 -9.98
CA ARG A 48 11.15 14.66 -9.77
C ARG A 48 10.79 15.25 -8.39
N GLY A 49 9.52 15.19 -7.99
CA GLY A 49 9.10 15.57 -6.65
C GLY A 49 9.91 14.87 -5.55
N VAL A 50 10.21 13.61 -5.77
CA VAL A 50 11.03 12.79 -4.87
C VAL A 50 12.50 13.18 -4.92
N THR A 51 13.11 13.27 -6.09
CA THR A 51 14.56 13.46 -6.26
C THR A 51 15.02 14.87 -5.90
N GLN A 52 14.20 15.89 -6.15
CA GLN A 52 14.51 17.27 -5.81
C GLN A 52 14.31 17.60 -4.33
N ASN A 53 13.41 16.89 -3.63
CA ASN A 53 12.99 17.26 -2.28
C ASN A 53 13.39 16.24 -1.21
N SER A 54 14.07 15.17 -1.58
CA SER A 54 14.46 14.18 -0.59
C SER A 54 15.90 13.75 -0.73
N ASP A 55 16.53 13.66 0.43
CA ASP A 55 17.91 13.17 0.55
C ASP A 55 17.94 11.62 0.53
N PHE A 56 17.19 11.01 -0.45
CA PHE A 56 17.05 9.57 -0.51
C PHE A 56 18.39 8.86 -0.71
N ARG A 57 19.39 9.53 -1.29
CA ARG A 57 20.73 9.00 -1.50
C ARG A 57 21.54 8.91 -0.19
N ARG A 58 21.28 9.79 0.79
CA ARG A 58 21.99 9.81 2.07
C ARG A 58 21.29 9.00 3.16
N ASP A 59 19.96 9.02 3.20
CA ASP A 59 19.14 8.33 4.22
C ASP A 59 18.08 7.42 3.59
N ALA A 60 18.54 6.50 2.77
CA ALA A 60 17.71 5.49 2.12
C ALA A 60 16.88 4.65 3.07
N TRP A 61 17.56 4.12 4.06
CA TRP A 61 16.95 3.24 5.05
C TRP A 61 15.92 3.97 5.90
N GLY A 62 16.27 5.16 6.38
CA GLY A 62 15.34 5.98 7.16
C GLY A 62 14.09 6.37 6.34
N ARG A 63 14.27 6.67 5.05
CA ARG A 63 13.11 6.94 4.17
C ARG A 63 12.21 5.72 3.98
N LEU A 64 12.79 4.56 3.68
CA LEU A 64 12.05 3.32 3.56
C LEU A 64 11.30 3.01 4.85
N MET A 65 11.94 3.18 6.00
CA MET A 65 11.33 2.96 7.31
C MET A 65 10.22 3.97 7.63
N ARG A 66 10.36 5.23 7.23
CA ARG A 66 9.28 6.23 7.39
C ARG A 66 8.04 5.87 6.57
N THR A 67 8.22 5.44 5.33
CA THR A 67 7.12 4.97 4.47
C THR A 67 6.48 3.71 5.04
N ALA A 68 7.28 2.70 5.41
CA ALA A 68 6.77 1.48 6.00
C ALA A 68 6.07 1.73 7.35
N SER A 69 6.55 2.70 8.15
CA SER A 69 5.90 3.11 9.40
C SER A 69 4.57 3.81 9.13
N PHE A 70 4.48 4.65 8.10
CA PHE A 70 3.20 5.26 7.70
C PHE A 70 2.19 4.18 7.30
N VAL A 71 2.56 3.26 6.40
CA VAL A 71 1.69 2.13 5.99
C VAL A 71 1.30 1.28 7.21
N GLY A 72 2.24 0.97 8.10
CA GLY A 72 1.96 0.25 9.33
C GLY A 72 1.00 0.99 10.27
N THR A 73 1.14 2.31 10.41
CA THR A 73 0.26 3.13 11.24
C THR A 73 -1.15 3.19 10.69
N ILE A 74 -1.34 3.43 9.39
CA ILE A 74 -2.68 3.49 8.80
C ILE A 74 -3.37 2.13 8.77
N THR A 75 -2.61 1.02 8.72
CA THR A 75 -3.17 -0.33 8.72
C THR A 75 -3.49 -0.84 10.13
N TYR A 76 -2.57 -0.69 11.07
CA TYR A 76 -2.61 -1.34 12.39
C TYR A 76 -2.76 -0.37 13.56
N GLY A 77 -2.64 0.93 13.34
CA GLY A 77 -2.82 1.95 14.36
C GLY A 77 -4.28 2.13 14.78
N THR A 78 -4.50 3.01 15.75
CA THR A 78 -5.82 3.52 16.08
C THR A 78 -6.31 4.46 14.97
N THR A 79 -7.60 4.73 14.91
CA THR A 79 -8.18 5.71 13.99
C THR A 79 -7.49 7.07 14.15
N ASP A 80 -7.31 7.53 15.38
CA ASP A 80 -6.64 8.81 15.67
C ASP A 80 -5.19 8.83 15.18
N ALA A 81 -4.43 7.76 15.42
CA ALA A 81 -3.04 7.67 14.96
C ALA A 81 -2.93 7.73 13.43
N ALA A 82 -3.84 7.05 12.73
CA ALA A 82 -3.90 7.07 11.28
C ALA A 82 -4.28 8.45 10.73
N GLU A 83 -5.27 9.13 11.32
CA GLU A 83 -5.67 10.50 10.93
C GLU A 83 -4.54 11.51 11.17
N GLN A 84 -3.84 11.41 12.30
CA GLN A 84 -2.68 12.26 12.59
C GLN A 84 -1.54 12.02 11.60
N ALA A 85 -1.26 10.75 11.26
CA ALA A 85 -0.24 10.41 10.27
C ALA A 85 -0.60 10.98 8.89
N GLY A 86 -1.85 10.84 8.45
CA GLY A 86 -2.36 11.43 7.21
C GLY A 86 -2.27 12.95 7.20
N ALA A 87 -2.69 13.60 8.29
CA ALA A 87 -2.60 15.06 8.42
C ALA A 87 -1.15 15.58 8.34
N ARG A 88 -0.20 14.82 8.91
CA ARG A 88 1.23 15.13 8.79
C ARG A 88 1.72 15.03 7.35
N VAL A 89 1.36 13.96 6.63
CA VAL A 89 1.74 13.77 5.22
C VAL A 89 1.16 14.88 4.35
N ARG A 90 -0.14 15.19 4.48
CA ARG A 90 -0.75 16.32 3.74
C ARG A 90 -0.06 17.64 3.97
N ARG A 91 0.34 17.93 5.24
CA ARG A 91 1.05 19.17 5.58
C ARG A 91 2.42 19.24 4.90
N ILE A 92 3.13 18.12 4.83
CA ILE A 92 4.43 18.02 4.16
C ILE A 92 4.24 18.21 2.65
N HIS A 93 3.30 17.51 2.02
CA HIS A 93 3.08 17.59 0.58
C HIS A 93 2.70 18.99 0.11
N ARG A 94 1.90 19.73 0.88
CA ARG A 94 1.48 21.10 0.54
C ARG A 94 2.60 22.15 0.43
N VAL A 95 3.75 21.88 1.00
CA VAL A 95 4.90 22.80 0.98
C VAL A 95 6.03 22.32 0.11
N ILE A 96 5.87 21.16 -0.53
CA ILE A 96 6.87 20.60 -1.44
C ILE A 96 6.48 20.94 -2.87
N GLU A 97 7.41 21.58 -3.57
CA GLU A 97 7.32 21.87 -4.99
C GLU A 97 8.44 21.18 -5.74
N ALA A 98 8.23 20.94 -7.02
CA ALA A 98 9.25 20.46 -7.93
C ALA A 98 9.20 21.27 -9.24
N THR A 99 10.33 21.39 -9.91
CA THR A 99 10.43 22.09 -11.18
C THR A 99 10.75 21.12 -12.28
N ASP A 100 9.99 21.21 -13.37
CA ASP A 100 10.27 20.49 -14.60
C ASP A 100 11.47 21.14 -15.31
N PRO A 101 12.61 20.44 -15.49
CA PRO A 101 13.79 21.02 -16.10
C PRO A 101 13.63 21.33 -17.58
N ASP A 102 12.69 20.67 -18.27
CA ASP A 102 12.48 20.82 -19.71
C ASP A 102 11.60 22.04 -20.05
N THR A 103 10.63 22.34 -19.15
CA THR A 103 9.65 23.42 -19.38
C THR A 103 9.86 24.62 -18.45
N GLY A 104 10.57 24.44 -17.33
CA GLY A 104 10.69 25.43 -16.26
C GLY A 104 9.43 25.57 -15.38
N GLU A 105 8.39 24.74 -15.61
CA GLU A 105 7.17 24.75 -14.81
C GLU A 105 7.45 24.27 -13.39
N THR A 106 7.00 25.02 -12.40
CA THR A 106 6.99 24.63 -10.98
C THR A 106 5.60 24.16 -10.60
N TYR A 107 5.52 23.03 -9.88
CA TYR A 107 4.26 22.40 -9.48
C TYR A 107 4.35 21.80 -8.08
N GLY A 108 3.19 21.73 -7.39
CA GLY A 108 3.09 21.09 -6.08
C GLY A 108 3.08 19.55 -6.18
N VAL A 109 3.73 18.87 -5.24
CA VAL A 109 3.67 17.39 -5.20
C VAL A 109 2.34 16.87 -4.65
N ASP A 110 1.48 17.73 -4.15
CA ASP A 110 0.12 17.43 -3.69
C ASP A 110 -0.94 17.54 -4.78
N GLU A 111 -0.54 17.74 -6.04
CA GLU A 111 -1.47 17.66 -7.17
C GLU A 111 -2.22 16.32 -7.17
N PRO A 112 -3.56 16.33 -7.30
CA PRO A 112 -4.38 15.13 -7.17
C PRO A 112 -3.96 13.99 -8.11
N GLU A 113 -3.52 14.30 -9.32
CA GLU A 113 -3.10 13.28 -10.31
C GLU A 113 -1.78 12.60 -9.88
N LEU A 114 -0.84 13.35 -9.29
CA LEU A 114 0.41 12.80 -8.78
C LEU A 114 0.17 11.92 -7.54
N LEU A 115 -0.69 12.38 -6.63
CA LEU A 115 -1.09 11.58 -5.45
C LEU A 115 -1.81 10.29 -5.89
N LEU A 116 -2.69 10.38 -6.90
CA LEU A 116 -3.43 9.24 -7.43
C LEU A 116 -2.48 8.22 -8.08
N TRP A 117 -1.50 8.69 -8.86
CA TRP A 117 -0.47 7.82 -9.44
C TRP A 117 0.30 7.05 -8.37
N VAL A 118 0.83 7.76 -7.38
CA VAL A 118 1.60 7.15 -6.29
C VAL A 118 0.76 6.12 -5.54
N HIS A 119 -0.49 6.45 -5.24
CA HIS A 119 -1.44 5.57 -4.57
C HIS A 119 -1.75 4.32 -5.40
N CYS A 120 -2.14 4.48 -6.67
CA CYS A 120 -2.46 3.33 -7.53
C CYS A 120 -1.26 2.42 -7.77
N ALA A 121 -0.06 2.99 -7.96
CA ALA A 121 1.18 2.21 -8.10
C ALA A 121 1.51 1.41 -6.84
N GLU A 122 1.22 1.94 -5.66
CA GLU A 122 1.37 1.25 -4.38
C GLU A 122 0.38 0.10 -4.25
N VAL A 123 -0.92 0.36 -4.45
CA VAL A 123 -2.01 -0.63 -4.33
C VAL A 123 -1.81 -1.79 -5.31
N ASP A 124 -1.51 -1.50 -6.58
CA ASP A 124 -1.21 -2.53 -7.59
C ASP A 124 0.00 -3.36 -7.17
N SER A 125 1.07 -2.70 -6.73
CA SER A 125 2.29 -3.41 -6.35
C SER A 125 2.06 -4.38 -5.20
N TYR A 126 1.32 -3.97 -4.18
CA TYR A 126 0.98 -4.81 -3.05
C TYR A 126 0.10 -5.99 -3.49
N LEU A 127 -0.94 -5.73 -4.27
CA LEU A 127 -1.86 -6.75 -4.75
C LEU A 127 -1.16 -7.78 -5.66
N GLN A 128 -0.39 -7.32 -6.66
CA GLN A 128 0.26 -8.18 -7.64
C GLN A 128 1.31 -9.10 -7.00
N VAL A 129 2.16 -8.55 -6.13
CA VAL A 129 3.18 -9.37 -5.46
C VAL A 129 2.53 -10.40 -4.55
N GLN A 130 1.48 -10.04 -3.82
CA GLN A 130 0.79 -10.97 -2.93
C GLN A 130 0.13 -12.11 -3.70
N ARG A 131 -0.65 -11.81 -4.74
CA ARG A 131 -1.30 -12.84 -5.56
C ARG A 131 -0.28 -13.76 -6.22
N ARG A 132 0.75 -13.20 -6.83
CA ARG A 132 1.79 -13.94 -7.56
C ARG A 132 2.71 -14.75 -6.64
N SER A 133 2.87 -14.33 -5.38
CA SER A 133 3.63 -15.08 -4.36
C SER A 133 2.84 -16.18 -3.66
N GLY A 134 1.58 -16.39 -4.05
CA GLY A 134 0.71 -17.43 -3.50
C GLY A 134 0.00 -17.07 -2.20
N PHE A 135 -0.16 -15.79 -1.89
CA PHE A 135 -1.09 -15.36 -0.86
C PHE A 135 -2.53 -15.62 -1.33
N PRO A 136 -3.38 -16.29 -0.52
CA PRO A 136 -4.67 -16.81 -0.99
C PRO A 136 -5.73 -15.71 -1.06
N LEU A 137 -5.78 -14.98 -2.17
CA LEU A 137 -6.84 -14.01 -2.48
C LEU A 137 -7.74 -14.51 -3.60
N THR A 138 -9.05 -14.47 -3.38
CA THR A 138 -10.05 -14.55 -4.45
C THR A 138 -10.14 -13.23 -5.22
N ASP A 139 -10.76 -13.22 -6.39
CA ASP A 139 -10.96 -11.98 -7.15
C ASP A 139 -11.84 -10.99 -6.38
N ALA A 140 -12.90 -11.45 -5.72
CA ALA A 140 -13.74 -10.61 -4.86
C ALA A 140 -12.96 -10.00 -3.68
N GLN A 141 -11.98 -10.72 -3.12
CA GLN A 141 -11.10 -10.19 -2.07
C GLN A 141 -10.08 -9.21 -2.64
N ALA A 142 -9.63 -9.42 -3.87
CA ALA A 142 -8.76 -8.46 -4.56
C ALA A 142 -9.49 -7.12 -4.82
N ASP A 143 -10.74 -7.18 -5.30
CA ASP A 143 -11.58 -5.99 -5.46
C ASP A 143 -11.84 -5.32 -4.12
N ARG A 144 -12.16 -6.11 -3.09
CA ARG A 144 -12.33 -5.60 -1.73
C ARG A 144 -11.08 -4.89 -1.20
N TYR A 145 -9.90 -5.43 -1.48
CA TYR A 145 -8.63 -4.80 -1.11
C TYR A 145 -8.47 -3.43 -1.77
N VAL A 146 -8.76 -3.32 -3.07
CA VAL A 146 -8.69 -2.05 -3.81
C VAL A 146 -9.67 -1.03 -3.21
N ASP A 147 -10.92 -1.42 -2.93
CA ASP A 147 -11.93 -0.54 -2.31
C ASP A 147 -11.51 -0.08 -0.91
N GLU A 148 -10.99 -0.97 -0.07
CA GLU A 148 -10.49 -0.62 1.27
C GLU A 148 -9.41 0.47 1.22
N HIS A 149 -8.56 0.45 0.20
CA HIS A 149 -7.47 1.43 0.03
C HIS A 149 -7.95 2.85 -0.29
N ARG A 150 -9.18 3.06 -0.73
CA ARG A 150 -9.80 4.39 -0.84
C ARG A 150 -9.83 5.13 0.50
N THR A 151 -9.92 4.39 1.60
CA THR A 151 -9.79 4.97 2.96
C THR A 151 -8.40 5.54 3.19
N GLY A 152 -7.35 4.84 2.77
CA GLY A 152 -5.97 5.32 2.84
C GLY A 152 -5.72 6.53 1.93
N ALA A 153 -6.28 6.51 0.72
CA ALA A 153 -6.20 7.61 -0.24
C ALA A 153 -6.76 8.93 0.32
N ARG A 154 -7.89 8.86 1.03
CA ARG A 154 -8.46 10.02 1.74
C ARG A 154 -7.47 10.64 2.74
N LEU A 155 -6.71 9.82 3.43
CA LEU A 155 -5.73 10.31 4.41
C LEU A 155 -4.63 11.15 3.79
N VAL A 156 -4.27 10.92 2.55
CA VAL A 156 -3.24 11.72 1.85
C VAL A 156 -3.82 12.88 1.03
N GLY A 157 -5.15 13.07 1.05
CA GLY A 157 -5.81 14.22 0.43
C GLY A 157 -6.54 13.91 -0.89
N LEU A 158 -6.64 12.65 -1.29
CA LEU A 158 -7.42 12.25 -2.45
C LEU A 158 -8.92 12.19 -2.13
N ASP A 159 -9.74 12.56 -3.10
CA ASP A 159 -11.17 12.27 -3.07
C ASP A 159 -11.39 10.76 -3.31
N PRO A 160 -11.97 10.02 -2.35
CA PRO A 160 -12.20 8.58 -2.50
C PRO A 160 -13.05 8.21 -3.73
N HIS A 161 -13.91 9.11 -4.21
CA HIS A 161 -14.73 8.86 -5.39
C HIS A 161 -13.94 8.86 -6.71
N ARG A 162 -12.75 9.47 -6.72
CA ARG A 162 -11.84 9.48 -7.87
C ARG A 162 -10.84 8.32 -7.87
N VAL A 163 -10.78 7.56 -6.78
CA VAL A 163 -9.84 6.45 -6.60
C VAL A 163 -10.51 5.15 -7.07
N PRO A 164 -9.82 4.29 -7.83
CA PRO A 164 -10.35 2.98 -8.23
C PRO A 164 -10.86 2.17 -7.03
N ALA A 165 -12.01 1.52 -7.19
CA ALA A 165 -12.65 0.68 -6.19
C ALA A 165 -12.56 -0.82 -6.54
N THR A 166 -12.15 -1.16 -7.75
CA THR A 166 -12.03 -2.54 -8.24
C THR A 166 -10.71 -2.76 -8.97
N THR A 167 -10.31 -4.01 -9.11
CA THR A 167 -9.13 -4.39 -9.91
C THR A 167 -9.28 -3.99 -11.37
N ALA A 168 -10.49 -4.03 -11.92
CA ALA A 168 -10.79 -3.60 -13.28
C ALA A 168 -10.63 -2.09 -13.44
N GLU A 169 -11.14 -1.28 -12.51
CA GLU A 169 -10.95 0.17 -12.52
C GLU A 169 -9.48 0.54 -12.34
N LEU A 170 -8.75 -0.17 -11.49
CA LEU A 170 -7.31 0.03 -11.31
C LEU A 170 -6.53 -0.28 -12.60
N ALA A 171 -6.87 -1.36 -13.31
CA ALA A 171 -6.28 -1.68 -14.61
C ALA A 171 -6.57 -0.59 -15.65
N ALA A 172 -7.83 -0.15 -15.74
CA ALA A 172 -8.23 0.93 -16.65
C ALA A 172 -7.51 2.27 -16.32
N TYR A 173 -7.23 2.53 -15.04
CA TYR A 173 -6.42 3.68 -14.65
C TYR A 173 -5.00 3.59 -15.22
N PHE A 174 -4.33 2.44 -15.09
CA PHE A 174 -2.99 2.25 -15.66
C PHE A 174 -2.97 2.37 -17.18
N ASP A 175 -4.00 1.91 -17.88
CA ASP A 175 -4.09 2.07 -19.34
C ASP A 175 -4.19 3.54 -19.75
N ARG A 176 -4.92 4.35 -18.97
CA ARG A 176 -5.05 5.79 -19.25
C ARG A 176 -3.77 6.58 -18.98
N VAL A 177 -3.05 6.27 -17.90
CA VAL A 177 -1.84 7.02 -17.51
C VAL A 177 -0.60 6.59 -18.26
N ARG A 178 -0.65 5.43 -18.93
CA ARG A 178 0.51 4.86 -19.64
C ARG A 178 1.21 5.80 -20.61
N PRO A 179 0.51 6.63 -21.40
CA PRO A 179 1.16 7.59 -22.32
C PRO A 179 2.02 8.65 -21.61
N ASP A 180 1.76 8.92 -20.33
CA ASP A 180 2.46 9.94 -19.54
C ASP A 180 3.70 9.36 -18.82
N LEU A 181 3.92 8.04 -18.93
CA LEU A 181 5.01 7.36 -18.24
C LEU A 181 6.28 7.33 -19.08
N ALA A 182 7.40 7.60 -18.42
CA ALA A 182 8.75 7.50 -19.00
C ALA A 182 9.79 7.14 -17.93
N ALA A 183 10.82 6.42 -18.33
CA ALA A 183 11.98 6.20 -17.48
C ALA A 183 13.10 7.20 -17.87
N GLY A 184 13.00 8.42 -17.38
CA GLY A 184 14.02 9.46 -17.54
C GLY A 184 15.23 9.27 -16.62
N ALA A 185 16.09 10.28 -16.54
CA ALA A 185 17.31 10.25 -15.72
C ALA A 185 17.00 10.02 -14.24
N GLU A 186 15.94 10.63 -13.71
CA GLU A 186 15.53 10.47 -12.32
C GLU A 186 15.05 9.04 -12.00
N ALA A 187 14.36 8.39 -12.96
CA ALA A 187 13.96 6.99 -12.80
C ALA A 187 15.17 6.05 -12.85
N ALA A 188 16.17 6.35 -13.70
CA ALA A 188 17.43 5.63 -13.73
C ALA A 188 18.20 5.78 -12.40
N ASP A 189 18.24 6.97 -11.84
CA ASP A 189 18.83 7.24 -10.50
C ASP A 189 18.14 6.41 -9.41
N VAL A 190 16.81 6.30 -9.45
CA VAL A 190 16.05 5.47 -8.51
C VAL A 190 16.36 3.99 -8.72
N ASP A 191 16.45 3.50 -9.97
CA ASP A 191 16.85 2.12 -10.26
C ASP A 191 18.25 1.81 -9.70
N ASP A 192 19.23 2.65 -9.98
CA ASP A 192 20.60 2.47 -9.47
C ASP A 192 20.65 2.44 -7.95
N PHE A 193 19.89 3.34 -7.35
CA PHE A 193 19.74 3.40 -5.91
C PHE A 193 19.08 2.14 -5.33
N LEU A 194 17.96 1.70 -5.89
CA LEU A 194 17.26 0.50 -5.42
C LEU A 194 18.11 -0.77 -5.60
N ARG A 195 18.96 -0.83 -6.61
CA ARG A 195 19.89 -1.95 -6.84
C ARG A 195 21.07 -1.94 -5.87
N SER A 196 21.53 -0.77 -5.44
CA SER A 196 22.74 -0.62 -4.63
C SER A 196 22.61 0.53 -3.63
N PRO A 197 21.67 0.46 -2.67
CA PRO A 197 21.51 1.53 -1.69
C PRO A 197 22.79 1.70 -0.88
N PRO A 198 23.16 2.93 -0.50
CA PRO A 198 24.28 3.16 0.38
C PRO A 198 24.03 2.51 1.74
N VAL A 199 24.99 1.73 2.20
CA VAL A 199 24.95 1.07 3.51
C VAL A 199 26.30 1.22 4.21
N ARG A 200 26.30 1.07 5.54
CA ARG A 200 27.54 1.05 6.29
C ARG A 200 28.48 -0.06 5.77
N PRO A 201 29.82 0.12 5.75
CA PRO A 201 30.76 -0.82 5.14
C PRO A 201 30.58 -2.28 5.58
N TRP A 202 30.29 -2.52 6.84
CA TRP A 202 30.07 -3.87 7.38
C TRP A 202 28.77 -4.55 6.92
N LEU A 203 27.81 -3.79 6.35
CA LEU A 203 26.56 -4.32 5.75
C LEU A 203 26.71 -4.61 4.24
N VAL A 204 27.84 -4.27 3.62
CA VAL A 204 28.06 -4.49 2.17
C VAL A 204 27.86 -5.96 1.75
N PRO A 205 28.35 -6.99 2.48
CA PRO A 205 28.11 -8.37 2.12
C PRO A 205 26.62 -8.74 2.16
N ALA A 206 25.88 -8.31 3.18
CA ALA A 206 24.44 -8.54 3.31
C ALA A 206 23.65 -7.84 2.20
N ARG A 207 24.01 -6.59 1.85
CA ARG A 207 23.46 -5.88 0.70
C ARG A 207 23.70 -6.64 -0.60
N ALA A 208 24.92 -7.08 -0.87
CA ALA A 208 25.27 -7.78 -2.09
C ALA A 208 24.54 -9.13 -2.21
N LEU A 209 24.39 -9.86 -1.10
CA LEU A 209 23.84 -11.21 -1.10
C LEU A 209 22.31 -11.24 -1.03
N VAL A 210 21.70 -10.40 -0.20
CA VAL A 210 20.26 -10.44 0.09
C VAL A 210 19.52 -9.33 -0.64
N TRP A 211 19.92 -8.06 -0.42
CA TRP A 211 19.20 -6.92 -0.96
C TRP A 211 19.13 -6.93 -2.49
N ARG A 212 20.23 -7.23 -3.18
CA ARG A 212 20.25 -7.28 -4.66
C ARG A 212 19.25 -8.31 -5.21
N ARG A 213 19.04 -9.43 -4.50
CA ARG A 213 18.03 -10.43 -4.90
C ARG A 213 16.61 -9.92 -4.67
N VAL A 214 16.37 -9.24 -3.57
CA VAL A 214 15.09 -8.60 -3.25
C VAL A 214 14.75 -7.53 -4.29
N ALA A 215 15.66 -6.60 -4.56
CA ALA A 215 15.48 -5.55 -5.55
C ALA A 215 15.30 -6.11 -6.97
N ALA A 216 16.08 -7.13 -7.35
CA ALA A 216 15.95 -7.80 -8.63
C ALA A 216 14.57 -8.48 -8.78
N LEU A 217 14.08 -9.15 -7.75
CA LEU A 217 12.77 -9.80 -7.79
C LEU A 217 11.62 -8.78 -7.84
N ALA A 218 11.75 -7.68 -7.11
CA ALA A 218 10.81 -6.56 -7.17
C ALA A 218 10.74 -5.96 -8.59
N TYR A 219 11.90 -5.67 -9.20
CA TYR A 219 11.98 -5.20 -10.58
C TYR A 219 11.37 -6.20 -11.58
N GLN A 220 11.77 -7.47 -11.50
CA GLN A 220 11.28 -8.54 -12.39
C GLN A 220 9.76 -8.73 -12.31
N SER A 221 9.14 -8.35 -11.20
CA SER A 221 7.70 -8.46 -11.00
C SER A 221 6.89 -7.29 -11.58
N LEU A 222 7.54 -6.26 -12.11
CA LEU A 222 6.89 -5.14 -12.80
C LEU A 222 6.10 -5.61 -14.03
N PRO A 223 5.12 -4.83 -14.50
CA PRO A 223 4.40 -5.12 -15.73
C PRO A 223 5.31 -4.97 -16.96
N PRO A 224 4.99 -5.63 -18.10
CA PRO A 224 5.83 -5.62 -19.31
C PRO A 224 6.21 -4.22 -19.79
N TYR A 225 5.24 -3.30 -19.83
CA TYR A 225 5.49 -1.93 -20.28
C TYR A 225 6.55 -1.20 -19.42
N ALA A 226 6.61 -1.52 -18.14
CA ALA A 226 7.62 -0.91 -17.26
C ALA A 226 9.04 -1.40 -17.60
N HIS A 227 9.19 -2.68 -17.98
CA HIS A 227 10.47 -3.20 -18.45
C HIS A 227 10.91 -2.56 -19.78
N GLU A 228 9.94 -2.29 -20.68
CA GLU A 228 10.17 -1.57 -21.94
C GLU A 228 10.65 -0.15 -21.68
N LEU A 229 9.97 0.58 -20.78
CA LEU A 229 10.34 1.95 -20.41
C LEU A 229 11.74 2.01 -19.76
N TYR A 230 12.06 1.08 -18.87
CA TYR A 230 13.40 0.99 -18.26
C TYR A 230 14.48 0.46 -19.22
N GLY A 231 14.12 -0.02 -20.40
CA GLY A 231 15.05 -0.60 -21.36
C GLY A 231 15.77 -1.87 -20.86
N ARG A 232 15.21 -2.53 -19.85
CA ARG A 232 15.83 -3.71 -19.24
C ARG A 232 14.83 -4.87 -19.15
N PRO A 233 15.10 -5.98 -19.89
CA PRO A 233 14.17 -7.11 -19.92
C PRO A 233 14.09 -7.85 -18.58
N ALA A 234 12.98 -8.52 -18.38
CA ALA A 234 12.77 -9.45 -17.27
C ALA A 234 12.66 -10.89 -17.77
N PRO A 235 12.89 -11.88 -16.89
CA PRO A 235 12.59 -13.28 -17.21
C PRO A 235 11.10 -13.47 -17.54
N PRO A 236 10.75 -14.59 -18.24
CA PRO A 236 9.35 -14.91 -18.52
C PRO A 236 8.48 -14.88 -17.24
N PRO A 237 7.22 -14.41 -17.32
CA PRO A 237 6.33 -14.24 -16.16
C PRO A 237 6.23 -15.48 -15.26
N ALA A 238 6.12 -16.67 -15.86
CA ALA A 238 6.06 -17.94 -15.11
C ALA A 238 7.33 -18.20 -14.26
N THR A 239 8.50 -17.76 -14.72
CA THR A 239 9.75 -17.85 -13.95
C THR A 239 9.73 -16.89 -12.78
N VAL A 240 9.25 -15.65 -12.98
CA VAL A 240 9.11 -14.65 -11.93
C VAL A 240 8.13 -15.14 -10.87
N ASP A 241 6.98 -15.67 -11.28
CA ASP A 241 5.95 -16.20 -10.34
C ASP A 241 6.49 -17.36 -9.50
N ARG A 242 7.24 -18.26 -10.13
CA ARG A 242 7.90 -19.36 -9.38
C ARG A 242 8.88 -18.81 -8.33
N ARG A 243 9.67 -17.78 -8.68
CA ARG A 243 10.60 -17.13 -7.74
C ARG A 243 9.85 -16.42 -6.62
N LEU A 244 8.77 -15.69 -6.92
CA LEU A 244 7.93 -15.04 -5.92
C LEU A 244 7.31 -16.06 -4.95
N ARG A 245 6.77 -17.18 -5.47
CA ARG A 245 6.22 -18.26 -4.64
C ARG A 245 7.27 -18.91 -3.74
N ALA A 246 8.44 -19.21 -4.30
CA ALA A 246 9.55 -19.80 -3.52
C ALA A 246 10.01 -18.84 -2.40
N THR A 247 10.21 -17.56 -2.74
CA THR A 247 10.59 -16.54 -1.75
C THR A 247 9.51 -16.37 -0.69
N GLY A 248 8.23 -16.31 -1.10
CA GLY A 248 7.11 -16.21 -0.18
C GLY A 248 7.04 -17.42 0.77
N ALA A 249 7.26 -18.63 0.28
CA ALA A 249 7.29 -19.84 1.12
C ALA A 249 8.40 -19.77 2.17
N VAL A 250 9.61 -19.38 1.77
CA VAL A 250 10.75 -19.24 2.69
C VAL A 250 10.48 -18.15 3.74
N LEU A 251 10.02 -16.97 3.32
CA LEU A 251 9.78 -15.87 4.26
C LEU A 251 8.61 -16.16 5.22
N ARG A 252 7.58 -16.85 4.76
CA ARG A 252 6.44 -17.26 5.60
C ARG A 252 6.81 -18.36 6.60
N ALA A 253 7.88 -19.13 6.34
CA ALA A 253 8.40 -20.13 7.29
C ALA A 253 9.13 -19.49 8.49
N ILE A 254 9.56 -18.23 8.39
CA ILE A 254 10.14 -17.50 9.51
C ILE A 254 9.04 -17.23 10.56
N PRO A 255 9.28 -17.51 11.85
CA PRO A 255 8.29 -17.25 12.89
C PRO A 255 7.80 -15.79 12.89
N ASP A 256 6.48 -15.59 12.99
CA ASP A 256 5.83 -14.28 12.92
C ASP A 256 6.41 -13.27 13.92
N ARG A 257 6.70 -13.71 15.16
CA ARG A 257 7.27 -12.85 16.19
C ARG A 257 8.60 -12.22 15.77
N LEU A 258 9.37 -12.89 14.90
CA LEU A 258 10.61 -12.35 14.33
C LEU A 258 10.31 -11.44 13.14
N ARG A 259 9.40 -11.83 12.27
CA ARG A 259 9.03 -11.07 11.07
C ARG A 259 8.41 -9.70 11.40
N TRP A 260 7.61 -9.63 12.46
CA TRP A 260 6.87 -8.42 12.85
C TRP A 260 7.64 -7.45 13.74
N GLN A 261 8.92 -7.72 13.98
CA GLN A 261 9.81 -6.75 14.63
C GLN A 261 10.21 -5.59 13.68
N LEU A 262 10.04 -5.78 12.36
CA LEU A 262 10.39 -4.80 11.33
C LEU A 262 9.21 -4.55 10.38
N PRO A 263 8.89 -3.31 10.10
CA PRO A 263 9.17 -2.05 10.78
C PRO A 263 8.49 -1.99 12.14
N PRO A 264 8.81 -1.03 13.01
CA PRO A 264 8.62 -1.15 14.45
C PRO A 264 7.22 -1.62 14.84
N GLY A 265 7.11 -2.88 15.20
CA GLY A 265 6.07 -3.50 16.04
C GLY A 265 4.59 -3.13 15.84
N HIS A 266 4.17 -2.53 14.71
CA HIS A 266 2.78 -2.10 14.52
C HIS A 266 1.78 -3.25 14.72
N ILE A 267 2.07 -4.43 14.15
CA ILE A 267 1.23 -5.62 14.30
C ILE A 267 1.20 -6.07 15.75
N LEU A 268 2.36 -6.12 16.40
CA LEU A 268 2.46 -6.53 17.81
C LEU A 268 1.72 -5.55 18.74
N GLY A 269 1.83 -4.25 18.48
CA GLY A 269 1.07 -3.21 19.18
C GLY A 269 -0.44 -3.35 18.98
N ALA A 270 -0.89 -3.64 17.77
CA ALA A 270 -2.30 -3.88 17.48
C ALA A 270 -2.83 -5.15 18.18
N MET A 271 -2.04 -6.22 18.21
CA MET A 271 -2.39 -7.45 18.94
C MET A 271 -2.45 -7.23 20.46
N ALA A 272 -1.56 -6.41 21.00
CA ALA A 272 -1.60 -6.05 22.42
C ALA A 272 -2.88 -5.25 22.75
N ARG A 273 -3.33 -4.37 21.85
CA ARG A 273 -4.55 -3.55 22.02
C ARG A 273 -5.84 -4.34 21.83
N LEU A 274 -5.90 -5.18 20.77
CA LEU A 274 -7.14 -5.84 20.31
C LEU A 274 -7.24 -7.31 20.72
N GLY A 275 -6.20 -7.85 21.35
CA GLY A 275 -6.09 -9.24 21.72
C GLY A 275 -5.57 -10.18 20.60
N PRO A 276 -5.27 -11.43 20.94
CA PRO A 276 -4.61 -12.40 20.05
C PRO A 276 -5.46 -12.76 18.81
N GLY A 277 -6.78 -12.59 18.87
CA GLY A 277 -7.70 -12.78 17.75
C GLY A 277 -7.45 -11.82 16.59
N SER A 278 -6.79 -10.67 16.84
CA SER A 278 -6.47 -9.68 15.81
C SER A 278 -5.23 -10.03 14.97
N ARG A 279 -4.48 -11.08 15.33
CA ARG A 279 -3.30 -11.54 14.58
C ARG A 279 -3.59 -11.70 13.08
N PRO A 280 -2.82 -11.05 12.18
CA PRO A 280 -2.96 -11.25 10.75
C PRO A 280 -2.63 -12.70 10.37
N ALA A 281 -3.46 -13.30 9.50
CA ALA A 281 -3.21 -14.65 9.02
C ALA A 281 -4.01 -14.92 7.74
N ALA A 282 -3.30 -15.40 6.70
CA ALA A 282 -3.88 -15.69 5.40
C ALA A 282 -5.08 -16.67 5.44
N TYR A 283 -5.07 -17.63 6.38
CA TYR A 283 -6.18 -18.59 6.52
C TYR A 283 -7.50 -17.93 6.90
N LYS A 284 -7.48 -16.77 7.53
CA LYS A 284 -8.70 -16.02 7.90
C LYS A 284 -9.47 -15.50 6.69
N LEU A 285 -8.84 -15.46 5.53
CA LEU A 285 -9.46 -15.14 4.25
C LEU A 285 -10.08 -16.36 3.55
N ARG A 286 -9.95 -17.57 4.15
CA ARG A 286 -10.42 -18.84 3.56
C ARG A 286 -11.74 -19.29 4.15
N GLY A 287 -12.81 -18.57 4.03
CA GLY A 287 -14.10 -19.05 4.54
C GLY A 287 -15.27 -18.14 4.17
N PRO A 288 -16.50 -18.63 4.17
CA PRO A 288 -17.67 -17.80 3.88
C PRO A 288 -17.89 -16.66 4.89
N ALA A 289 -17.31 -16.76 6.09
CA ALA A 289 -17.29 -15.69 7.09
C ALA A 289 -16.15 -14.66 6.86
N ALA A 290 -15.30 -14.86 5.88
CA ALA A 290 -14.13 -14.02 5.60
C ALA A 290 -14.44 -12.80 4.72
N ILE A 291 -15.62 -12.74 4.12
CA ILE A 291 -16.12 -11.54 3.42
C ILE A 291 -17.03 -10.82 4.40
N LEU A 292 -16.42 -10.06 5.25
CA LEU A 292 -17.14 -9.45 6.35
C LEU A 292 -17.43 -8.00 6.04
N ASP A 293 -18.70 -7.65 6.30
CA ASP A 293 -19.30 -6.33 6.27
C ASP A 293 -18.31 -5.16 6.21
N GLY A 294 -18.36 -4.37 5.12
CA GLY A 294 -17.51 -3.21 4.94
C GLY A 294 -17.66 -2.18 6.07
N PRO A 295 -16.66 -1.33 6.29
CA PRO A 295 -16.84 -0.11 7.03
C PRO A 295 -17.82 0.77 6.24
N GLY A 296 -19.11 0.81 6.67
CA GLY A 296 -20.06 1.70 6.01
C GLY A 296 -21.52 1.28 5.91
N ARG A 297 -21.95 0.21 6.57
CA ARG A 297 -23.36 0.08 6.98
C ARG A 297 -23.51 0.44 8.46
N ALA A 298 -23.21 1.69 8.79
CA ALA A 298 -23.82 2.33 9.94
C ALA A 298 -25.33 2.35 9.67
N GLN A 299 -26.05 1.56 10.45
CA GLN A 299 -27.49 1.60 10.76
C GLN A 299 -28.31 2.59 9.91
N ARG A 300 -28.87 2.12 8.82
CA ARG A 300 -30.13 2.72 8.37
C ARG A 300 -31.16 2.31 9.42
N GLY A 301 -31.46 3.27 10.30
CA GLY A 301 -32.50 3.12 11.29
C GLY A 301 -33.76 2.61 10.62
N THR A 302 -34.30 1.55 11.16
CA THR A 302 -35.71 1.14 10.95
C THR A 302 -36.60 2.23 11.50
N THR A 303 -36.92 3.22 10.68
CA THR A 303 -38.07 4.09 10.95
C THR A 303 -39.31 3.24 10.72
N GLY A 304 -40.02 2.98 11.80
CA GLY A 304 -41.23 2.19 11.82
C GLY A 304 -42.26 2.71 10.83
N ALA A 305 -42.84 1.76 10.10
CA ALA A 305 -44.05 1.98 9.31
C ALA A 305 -45.21 2.26 10.27
N GLY A 306 -45.51 3.53 10.49
CA GLY A 306 -46.76 3.98 11.05
C GLY A 306 -47.87 3.90 9.98
N SER A 307 -48.73 2.91 10.08
CA SER A 307 -49.95 2.78 9.27
C SER A 307 -50.95 3.88 9.65
N GLY A 308 -50.87 5.03 8.99
CA GLY A 308 -51.88 6.06 9.05
C GLY A 308 -52.96 5.80 7.99
N ARG A 309 -54.15 5.26 8.39
CA ARG A 309 -55.35 5.25 7.59
C ARG A 309 -55.87 6.66 7.44
N TRP A 310 -55.85 7.20 6.25
CA TRP A 310 -56.62 8.43 5.91
C TRP A 310 -58.07 8.05 5.59
N ARG A 311 -59.01 8.50 6.42
CA ARG A 311 -60.43 8.58 6.12
C ARG A 311 -60.68 9.83 5.31
N THR A 312 -61.32 9.73 4.16
CA THR A 312 -61.93 10.80 3.40
C THR A 312 -63.25 11.19 4.03
N PRO A 313 -63.54 12.48 4.23
CA PRO A 313 -64.90 12.95 4.45
C PRO A 313 -65.62 13.21 3.12
N GLY A 314 -66.93 12.99 3.13
CA GLY A 314 -67.87 13.10 2.04
C GLY A 314 -68.14 14.50 1.51
#